data_69f71cc80bc54ddb517a724e94255187
#
_entry.id   69f71cc80bc54ddb517a724e94255187
#
_cell.length_a   1.000
_cell.length_b   1.000
_cell.length_c   1.000
_cell.angle_alpha   90.00
_cell.angle_beta   90.00
_cell.angle_gamma   90.00
#
_symmetry.space_group_name_H-M   'P 1'
#
loop_
_entity.id
_entity.type
_entity.pdbx_description
1 polymer ?
#
loop_
_entity_poly.entity_id
_entity_poly.type
_entity_poly.pdbx_seq_one_letter_code
_entity_poly.pdbx_strand_id
1 'polypeptide(L)'
;INSNINSILDKAEDPEKMVRLIIQEMEETLVEVRTQSAKLIADKKELSRRIERLHLEAEEWESKAEIALSKGREDLARAALKEKSLAEEATMALEADLEVIDINLDKLSGDIGLLQQKLGDAKTRQKGLIVRSRTAESRMGVKRQWHDVDIDEAMSRFDRYERKIDDLEGEVEAYDLGQKTLSDEIG
;
A
#
# COMPACT_ATOMS: atom_id res chain seq x y z
N ILE A 1 9.92 -20.78 -0.24
CA ILE A 1 9.22 -20.10 -1.35
C ILE A 1 10.16 -19.89 -2.54
N ASN A 2 11.45 -19.59 -2.32
CA ASN A 2 12.45 -19.56 -3.41
C ASN A 2 12.61 -20.91 -4.12
N SER A 3 12.32 -22.01 -3.43
CA SER A 3 12.37 -23.36 -4.01
C SER A 3 11.30 -23.60 -5.08
N ASN A 4 10.13 -22.95 -4.99
CA ASN A 4 9.05 -23.13 -5.94
C ASN A 4 9.33 -22.48 -7.31
N ILE A 5 9.88 -21.26 -7.33
CA ILE A 5 10.23 -20.57 -8.59
C ILE A 5 11.34 -21.33 -9.31
N ASN A 6 12.40 -21.72 -8.59
CA ASN A 6 13.48 -22.50 -9.18
C ASN A 6 13.00 -23.85 -9.72
N SER A 7 12.11 -24.55 -8.99
CA SER A 7 11.53 -25.81 -9.43
C SER A 7 10.66 -25.66 -10.70
N ILE A 8 9.91 -24.58 -10.80
CA ILE A 8 9.09 -24.27 -11.99
C ILE A 8 9.99 -23.95 -13.18
N LEU A 9 11.04 -23.18 -13.00
CA LEU A 9 11.98 -22.80 -14.05
C LEU A 9 12.82 -23.99 -14.53
N ASP A 10 13.22 -24.88 -13.62
CA ASP A 10 14.00 -26.08 -13.97
C ASP A 10 13.19 -27.10 -14.78
N LYS A 11 11.86 -27.09 -14.66
CA LYS A 11 10.94 -27.98 -15.40
C LYS A 11 10.35 -27.36 -16.67
N ALA A 12 10.56 -26.06 -16.89
CA ALA A 12 9.99 -25.35 -18.03
C ALA A 12 10.74 -25.71 -19.33
N GLU A 13 9.99 -25.87 -20.43
CA GLU A 13 10.57 -26.04 -21.78
C GLU A 13 11.27 -24.75 -22.23
N ASP A 14 10.75 -23.57 -21.85
CA ASP A 14 11.32 -22.27 -22.13
C ASP A 14 11.42 -21.45 -20.82
N PRO A 15 12.53 -21.61 -20.07
CA PRO A 15 12.71 -20.91 -18.79
C PRO A 15 12.72 -19.38 -18.91
N GLU A 16 13.23 -18.83 -20.02
CA GLU A 16 13.26 -17.37 -20.21
C GLU A 16 11.86 -16.78 -20.38
N LYS A 17 11.01 -17.45 -21.16
CA LYS A 17 9.62 -17.04 -21.32
C LYS A 17 8.85 -17.16 -20.00
N MET A 18 9.08 -18.23 -19.26
CA MET A 18 8.41 -18.48 -17.98
C MET A 18 8.79 -17.41 -16.95
N VAL A 19 10.08 -17.07 -16.81
CA VAL A 19 10.51 -16.05 -15.85
C VAL A 19 9.98 -14.67 -16.23
N ARG A 20 9.88 -14.36 -17.52
CA ARG A 20 9.27 -13.11 -18.00
C ARG A 20 7.80 -12.99 -17.60
N LEU A 21 7.04 -14.05 -17.77
CA LEU A 21 5.63 -14.10 -17.35
C LEU A 21 5.47 -13.96 -15.83
N ILE A 22 6.33 -14.63 -15.06
CA ILE A 22 6.33 -14.52 -13.60
C ILE A 22 6.62 -13.07 -13.15
N ILE A 23 7.62 -12.42 -13.75
CA ILE A 23 7.95 -11.03 -13.48
C ILE A 23 6.77 -10.11 -13.80
N GLN A 24 6.16 -10.27 -14.97
CA GLN A 24 5.00 -9.49 -15.37
C GLN A 24 3.84 -9.64 -14.37
N GLU A 25 3.51 -10.86 -13.98
CA GLU A 25 2.44 -11.13 -13.03
C GLU A 25 2.73 -10.52 -11.65
N MET A 26 3.98 -10.62 -11.18
CA MET A 26 4.40 -10.01 -9.92
C MET A 26 4.31 -8.47 -9.95
N GLU A 27 4.69 -7.85 -11.06
CA GLU A 27 4.59 -6.40 -11.24
C GLU A 27 3.13 -5.92 -11.26
N GLU A 28 2.27 -6.62 -11.99
CA GLU A 28 0.83 -6.33 -12.02
C GLU A 28 0.21 -6.47 -10.63
N THR A 29 0.54 -7.53 -9.91
CA THR A 29 0.09 -7.76 -8.53
C THR A 29 0.58 -6.66 -7.59
N LEU A 30 1.84 -6.25 -7.72
CA LEU A 30 2.42 -5.18 -6.89
C LEU A 30 1.69 -3.84 -7.11
N VAL A 31 1.39 -3.49 -8.37
CA VAL A 31 0.59 -2.29 -8.69
C VAL A 31 -0.80 -2.37 -8.08
N GLU A 32 -1.45 -3.53 -8.15
CA GLU A 32 -2.78 -3.74 -7.57
C GLU A 32 -2.77 -3.57 -6.04
N VAL A 33 -1.83 -4.21 -5.35
CA VAL A 33 -1.71 -4.13 -3.88
C VAL A 33 -1.42 -2.69 -3.44
N ARG A 34 -0.58 -1.95 -4.16
CA ARG A 34 -0.30 -0.53 -3.88
C ARG A 34 -1.51 0.36 -4.11
N THR A 35 -2.28 0.09 -5.15
CA THR A 35 -3.54 0.80 -5.41
C THR A 35 -4.54 0.58 -4.26
N GLN A 36 -4.66 -0.64 -3.76
CA GLN A 36 -5.48 -0.95 -2.59
C GLN A 36 -4.98 -0.25 -1.32
N SER A 37 -3.66 -0.22 -1.11
CA SER A 37 -3.04 0.50 0.00
C SER A 37 -3.35 1.99 -0.06
N ALA A 38 -3.18 2.63 -1.22
CA ALA A 38 -3.50 4.05 -1.42
C ALA A 38 -4.97 4.36 -1.12
N LYS A 39 -5.90 3.48 -1.52
CA LYS A 39 -7.32 3.62 -1.21
C LYS A 39 -7.59 3.55 0.29
N LEU A 40 -7.00 2.59 0.99
CA LEU A 40 -7.15 2.47 2.45
C LEU A 40 -6.56 3.66 3.19
N ILE A 41 -5.46 4.25 2.71
CA ILE A 41 -4.88 5.48 3.27
C ILE A 41 -5.85 6.65 3.11
N ALA A 42 -6.53 6.77 1.97
CA ALA A 42 -7.55 7.79 1.77
C ALA A 42 -8.75 7.59 2.71
N ASP A 43 -9.22 6.36 2.87
CA ASP A 43 -10.31 6.00 3.79
C ASP A 43 -9.92 6.31 5.25
N LYS A 44 -8.69 5.99 5.65
CA LYS A 44 -8.12 6.33 6.96
C LYS A 44 -8.16 7.82 7.22
N LYS A 45 -7.74 8.62 6.25
CA LYS A 45 -7.73 10.08 6.36
C LYS A 45 -9.13 10.65 6.54
N GLU A 46 -10.11 10.14 5.80
CA GLU A 46 -11.51 10.58 5.95
C GLU A 46 -12.07 10.18 7.31
N LEU A 47 -11.78 8.97 7.75
CA LEU A 47 -12.23 8.47 9.05
C LEU A 47 -11.64 9.30 10.20
N SER A 48 -10.34 9.60 10.15
CA SER A 48 -9.67 10.45 11.14
C SER A 48 -10.29 11.85 11.22
N ARG A 49 -10.64 12.45 10.10
CA ARG A 49 -11.34 13.76 10.08
C ARG A 49 -12.74 13.68 10.70
N ARG A 50 -13.44 12.55 10.53
CA ARG A 50 -14.75 12.36 11.16
C ARG A 50 -14.62 12.22 12.68
N ILE A 51 -13.63 11.46 13.13
CA ILE A 51 -13.32 11.29 14.55
C ILE A 51 -13.02 12.65 15.19
N GLU A 52 -12.17 13.46 14.56
CA GLU A 52 -11.84 14.81 15.03
C GLU A 52 -13.09 15.70 15.15
N ARG A 53 -13.97 15.68 14.16
CA ARG A 53 -15.23 16.44 14.23
C ARG A 53 -16.12 15.98 15.37
N LEU A 54 -16.22 14.68 15.63
CA LEU A 54 -17.01 14.14 16.73
C LEU A 54 -16.41 14.49 18.10
N HIS A 55 -15.09 14.55 18.22
CA HIS A 55 -14.44 15.05 19.44
C HIS A 55 -14.80 16.51 19.71
N LEU A 56 -14.69 17.37 18.70
CA LEU A 56 -15.10 18.77 18.82
C LEU A 56 -16.58 18.91 19.18
N GLU A 57 -17.44 18.10 18.58
CA GLU A 57 -18.86 18.07 18.90
C GLU A 57 -19.13 17.67 20.37
N ALA A 58 -18.41 16.66 20.85
CA ALA A 58 -18.50 16.23 22.24
C ALA A 58 -18.07 17.35 23.22
N GLU A 59 -16.98 18.05 22.91
CA GLU A 59 -16.50 19.22 23.70
C GLU A 59 -17.51 20.37 23.69
N GLU A 60 -18.12 20.65 22.56
CA GLU A 60 -19.18 21.67 22.45
C GLU A 60 -20.40 21.31 23.31
N TRP A 61 -20.82 20.05 23.31
CA TRP A 61 -21.92 19.60 24.16
C TRP A 61 -21.59 19.66 25.64
N GLU A 62 -20.34 19.35 26.02
CA GLU A 62 -19.86 19.55 27.41
C GLU A 62 -19.93 20.99 27.84
N SER A 63 -19.41 21.92 27.03
CA SER A 63 -19.53 23.36 27.27
C SER A 63 -20.97 23.82 27.43
N LYS A 64 -21.87 23.33 26.57
CA LYS A 64 -23.30 23.62 26.64
C LYS A 64 -23.93 23.09 27.94
N ALA A 65 -23.52 21.91 28.38
CA ALA A 65 -23.97 21.33 29.63
C ALA A 65 -23.53 22.19 30.86
N GLU A 66 -22.26 22.65 30.88
CA GLU A 66 -21.73 23.54 31.93
C GLU A 66 -22.49 24.86 31.99
N ILE A 67 -22.75 25.47 30.84
CA ILE A 67 -23.54 26.71 30.76
C ILE A 67 -24.95 26.49 31.27
N ALA A 68 -25.58 25.38 30.90
CA ALA A 68 -26.93 25.07 31.40
C ALA A 68 -26.98 24.88 32.90
N LEU A 69 -26.00 24.19 33.50
CA LEU A 69 -25.85 24.04 34.94
C LEU A 69 -25.65 25.37 35.64
N SER A 70 -24.81 26.25 35.10
CA SER A 70 -24.58 27.59 35.66
C SER A 70 -25.84 28.45 35.71
N LYS A 71 -26.79 28.17 34.84
CA LYS A 71 -28.10 28.82 34.74
C LYS A 71 -29.22 28.09 35.49
N GLY A 72 -28.89 27.04 36.24
CA GLY A 72 -29.85 26.21 36.97
C GLY A 72 -30.78 25.35 36.09
N ARG A 73 -30.40 25.13 34.83
CA ARG A 73 -31.18 24.33 33.86
C ARG A 73 -30.66 22.90 33.78
N GLU A 74 -30.92 22.12 34.80
CA GLU A 74 -30.50 20.72 34.87
C GLU A 74 -31.09 19.86 33.74
N ASP A 75 -32.31 20.14 33.29
CA ASP A 75 -32.98 19.47 32.18
C ASP A 75 -32.16 19.60 30.88
N LEU A 76 -31.70 20.79 30.57
CA LEU A 76 -30.88 21.07 29.38
C LEU A 76 -29.47 20.51 29.52
N ALA A 77 -28.88 20.57 30.73
CA ALA A 77 -27.58 19.95 30.97
C ALA A 77 -27.60 18.45 30.75
N ARG A 78 -28.64 17.76 31.21
CA ARG A 78 -28.82 16.34 30.98
C ARG A 78 -28.99 16.00 29.50
N ALA A 79 -29.76 16.81 28.77
CA ALA A 79 -29.92 16.64 27.33
C ALA A 79 -28.59 16.82 26.59
N ALA A 80 -27.80 17.85 26.93
CA ALA A 80 -26.49 18.09 26.34
C ALA A 80 -25.50 16.95 26.63
N LEU A 81 -25.46 16.43 27.86
CA LEU A 81 -24.60 15.27 28.19
C LEU A 81 -25.00 14.01 27.46
N LYS A 82 -26.30 13.84 27.16
CA LYS A 82 -26.75 12.72 26.32
C LYS A 82 -26.22 12.82 24.89
N GLU A 83 -26.27 14.02 24.29
CA GLU A 83 -25.69 14.25 22.95
C GLU A 83 -24.18 14.06 22.96
N LYS A 84 -23.46 14.51 24.00
CA LYS A 84 -22.04 14.21 24.20
C LYS A 84 -21.79 12.71 24.19
N SER A 85 -22.55 11.94 24.97
CA SER A 85 -22.40 10.48 25.04
C SER A 85 -22.62 9.81 23.68
N LEU A 86 -23.59 10.27 22.90
CA LEU A 86 -23.83 9.76 21.55
C LEU A 86 -22.65 10.05 20.61
N ALA A 87 -22.05 11.25 20.70
CA ALA A 87 -20.85 11.60 19.91
C ALA A 87 -19.64 10.74 20.33
N GLU A 88 -19.46 10.50 21.62
CA GLU A 88 -18.39 9.63 22.15
C GLU A 88 -18.59 8.16 21.71
N GLU A 89 -19.80 7.64 21.75
CA GLU A 89 -20.11 6.29 21.25
C GLU A 89 -19.84 6.16 19.75
N ALA A 90 -20.22 7.16 18.96
CA ALA A 90 -19.92 7.22 17.53
C ALA A 90 -18.39 7.28 17.26
N THR A 91 -17.63 8.03 18.08
CA THR A 91 -16.19 8.10 18.02
C THR A 91 -15.55 6.73 18.27
N MET A 92 -15.95 6.03 19.32
CA MET A 92 -15.44 4.68 19.64
C MET A 92 -15.70 3.68 18.50
N ALA A 93 -16.85 3.75 17.85
CA ALA A 93 -17.14 2.90 16.70
C ALA A 93 -16.22 3.19 15.51
N LEU A 94 -15.97 4.48 15.21
CA LEU A 94 -15.06 4.87 14.13
C LEU A 94 -13.60 4.57 14.45
N GLU A 95 -13.18 4.67 15.72
CA GLU A 95 -11.84 4.28 16.16
C GLU A 95 -11.60 2.78 15.97
N ALA A 96 -12.61 1.96 16.26
CA ALA A 96 -12.54 0.52 15.98
C ALA A 96 -12.38 0.23 14.47
N ASP A 97 -13.10 0.95 13.62
CA ASP A 97 -12.96 0.83 12.16
C ASP A 97 -11.56 1.30 11.70
N LEU A 98 -11.03 2.36 12.31
CA LEU A 98 -9.69 2.86 12.04
C LEU A 98 -8.61 1.83 12.38
N GLU A 99 -8.75 1.14 13.49
CA GLU A 99 -7.82 0.07 13.89
C GLU A 99 -7.82 -1.08 12.87
N VAL A 100 -8.97 -1.46 12.34
CA VAL A 100 -9.07 -2.46 11.27
C VAL A 100 -8.34 -2.00 10.01
N ILE A 101 -8.48 -0.74 9.63
CA ILE A 101 -7.75 -0.17 8.48
C ILE A 101 -6.24 -0.21 8.74
N ASP A 102 -5.77 0.16 9.92
CA ASP A 102 -4.35 0.15 10.27
C ASP A 102 -3.76 -1.27 10.23
N ILE A 103 -4.46 -2.26 10.74
CA ILE A 103 -4.05 -3.67 10.65
C ILE A 103 -3.94 -4.11 9.19
N ASN A 104 -4.90 -3.75 8.35
CA ASN A 104 -4.88 -4.08 6.93
C ASN A 104 -3.74 -3.37 6.18
N LEU A 105 -3.45 -2.12 6.50
CA LEU A 105 -2.33 -1.37 5.93
C LEU A 105 -0.99 -2.00 6.30
N ASP A 106 -0.80 -2.42 7.54
CA ASP A 106 0.42 -3.11 7.99
C ASP A 106 0.61 -4.44 7.23
N LYS A 107 -0.47 -5.19 7.05
CA LYS A 107 -0.43 -6.43 6.26
C LYS A 107 -0.07 -6.16 4.79
N LEU A 108 -0.69 -5.18 4.16
CA LEU A 108 -0.38 -4.80 2.77
C LEU A 108 1.05 -4.30 2.63
N SER A 109 1.57 -3.55 3.59
CA SER A 109 2.97 -3.11 3.62
C SER A 109 3.94 -4.30 3.67
N GLY A 110 3.64 -5.31 4.49
CA GLY A 110 4.40 -6.56 4.53
C GLY A 110 4.36 -7.33 3.21
N ASP A 111 3.18 -7.43 2.60
CA ASP A 111 2.98 -8.10 1.30
C ASP A 111 3.73 -7.37 0.18
N ILE A 112 3.72 -6.04 0.16
CA ILE A 112 4.48 -5.21 -0.79
C ILE A 112 5.98 -5.49 -0.65
N GLY A 113 6.51 -5.47 0.57
CA GLY A 113 7.93 -5.76 0.84
C GLY A 113 8.34 -7.15 0.35
N LEU A 114 7.50 -8.17 0.60
CA LEU A 114 7.74 -9.54 0.16
C LEU A 114 7.68 -9.67 -1.38
N LEU A 115 6.72 -9.02 -2.03
CA LEU A 115 6.61 -9.01 -3.49
C LEU A 115 7.80 -8.31 -4.14
N GLN A 116 8.26 -7.20 -3.59
CA GLN A 116 9.45 -6.48 -4.07
C GLN A 116 10.70 -7.36 -3.98
N GLN A 117 10.89 -8.06 -2.87
CA GLN A 117 12.01 -8.98 -2.70
C GLN A 117 11.97 -10.11 -3.72
N LYS A 118 10.83 -10.75 -3.89
CA LYS A 118 10.64 -11.83 -4.86
C LYS A 118 10.81 -11.36 -6.30
N LEU A 119 10.33 -10.17 -6.61
CA LEU A 119 10.54 -9.54 -7.91
C LEU A 119 12.02 -9.30 -8.19
N GLY A 120 12.77 -8.80 -7.21
CA GLY A 120 14.23 -8.64 -7.30
C GLY A 120 14.95 -9.98 -7.57
N ASP A 121 14.55 -11.03 -6.86
CA ASP A 121 15.10 -12.38 -7.04
C ASP A 121 14.77 -12.94 -8.45
N ALA A 122 13.54 -12.76 -8.92
CA ALA A 122 13.11 -13.18 -10.26
C ALA A 122 13.90 -12.45 -11.36
N LYS A 123 14.12 -11.14 -11.20
CA LYS A 123 14.94 -10.33 -12.11
C LYS A 123 16.39 -10.80 -12.17
N THR A 124 16.98 -11.10 -11.03
CA THR A 124 18.33 -11.65 -10.95
C THR A 124 18.40 -12.99 -11.66
N ARG A 125 17.39 -13.85 -11.48
CA ARG A 125 17.30 -15.14 -12.17
C ARG A 125 17.15 -14.97 -13.68
N GLN A 126 16.35 -14.01 -14.12
CA GLN A 126 16.20 -13.68 -15.55
C GLN A 126 17.54 -13.28 -16.18
N LYS A 127 18.31 -12.42 -15.54
CA LYS A 127 19.64 -12.03 -16.00
C LYS A 127 20.57 -13.24 -16.13
N GLY A 128 20.56 -14.14 -15.15
CA GLY A 128 21.34 -15.37 -15.18
C GLY A 128 20.96 -16.30 -16.33
N LEU A 129 19.68 -16.45 -16.65
CA LEU A 129 19.19 -17.23 -17.77
C LEU A 129 19.61 -16.65 -19.11
N ILE A 130 19.54 -15.33 -19.30
CA ILE A 130 19.98 -14.64 -20.51
C ILE A 130 21.48 -14.83 -20.75
N VAL A 131 22.30 -14.70 -19.71
CA VAL A 131 23.75 -14.91 -19.81
C VAL A 131 24.08 -16.36 -20.20
N ARG A 132 23.41 -17.35 -19.61
CA ARG A 132 23.57 -18.76 -19.95
C ARG A 132 23.18 -19.05 -21.38
N SER A 133 22.09 -18.50 -21.86
CA SER A 133 21.62 -18.66 -23.24
C SER A 133 22.62 -18.10 -24.24
N ARG A 134 23.13 -16.88 -24.02
CA ARG A 134 24.16 -16.24 -24.84
C ARG A 134 25.47 -17.05 -24.87
N THR A 135 25.88 -17.60 -23.73
CA THR A 135 27.09 -18.43 -23.64
C THR A 135 26.92 -19.76 -24.41
N ALA A 136 25.75 -20.40 -24.29
CA ALA A 136 25.46 -21.63 -25.03
C ALA A 136 25.44 -21.39 -26.56
N GLU A 137 24.86 -20.28 -27.00
CA GLU A 137 24.86 -19.88 -28.42
C GLU A 137 26.26 -19.60 -28.97
N SER A 138 27.06 -18.88 -28.19
CA SER A 138 28.48 -18.60 -28.53
C SER A 138 29.29 -19.89 -28.68
N ARG A 139 29.04 -20.91 -27.84
CA ARG A 139 29.69 -22.22 -27.91
C ARG A 139 29.27 -23.07 -29.11
N MET A 140 28.00 -22.93 -29.53
CA MET A 140 27.44 -23.71 -30.65
C MET A 140 27.71 -23.10 -32.03
N GLY A 141 28.26 -21.89 -32.10
CA GLY A 141 28.52 -21.17 -33.35
C GLY A 141 27.26 -20.80 -34.13
N VAL A 142 26.10 -20.85 -33.49
CA VAL A 142 24.81 -20.54 -34.11
C VAL A 142 24.54 -19.06 -33.89
N LYS A 143 24.75 -18.23 -34.93
CA LYS A 143 24.21 -16.87 -35.00
C LYS A 143 22.67 -16.98 -35.18
N ARG A 144 21.91 -17.16 -34.09
CA ARG A 144 20.50 -16.83 -34.12
C ARG A 144 20.40 -15.32 -34.05
N GLN A 145 19.77 -14.70 -35.04
CA GLN A 145 19.32 -13.34 -34.97
C GLN A 145 18.26 -13.27 -33.86
N TRP A 146 18.68 -12.90 -32.67
CA TRP A 146 17.78 -12.60 -31.60
C TRP A 146 17.04 -11.31 -31.96
N HIS A 147 15.71 -11.34 -31.78
CA HIS A 147 14.94 -10.11 -31.83
C HIS A 147 15.33 -9.26 -30.62
N ASP A 148 16.32 -8.40 -30.77
CA ASP A 148 16.69 -7.35 -29.80
C ASP A 148 15.49 -6.47 -29.42
N VAL A 149 14.49 -6.41 -30.30
CA VAL A 149 13.25 -5.65 -30.12
C VAL A 149 12.41 -6.13 -28.94
N ASP A 150 12.33 -7.46 -28.71
CA ASP A 150 11.51 -8.01 -27.63
C ASP A 150 12.11 -7.79 -26.23
N ILE A 151 13.44 -7.78 -26.13
CA ILE A 151 14.15 -7.55 -24.87
C ILE A 151 14.11 -6.07 -24.50
N ASP A 152 14.35 -5.19 -25.46
CA ASP A 152 14.29 -3.73 -25.28
C ASP A 152 12.84 -3.27 -24.95
N GLU A 153 11.84 -3.90 -25.55
CA GLU A 153 10.44 -3.60 -25.23
C GLU A 153 10.06 -4.08 -23.83
N ALA A 154 10.51 -5.27 -23.42
CA ALA A 154 10.30 -5.79 -22.07
C ALA A 154 11.03 -4.94 -21.02
N MET A 155 12.27 -4.54 -21.26
CA MET A 155 13.03 -3.64 -20.40
C MET A 155 12.40 -2.25 -20.32
N SER A 156 11.89 -1.73 -21.42
CA SER A 156 11.19 -0.45 -21.48
C SER A 156 9.84 -0.45 -20.75
N ARG A 157 9.10 -1.57 -20.79
CA ARG A 157 7.90 -1.79 -19.96
C ARG A 157 8.26 -1.85 -18.49
N PHE A 158 9.33 -2.53 -18.18
CA PHE A 158 9.88 -2.66 -16.85
C PHE A 158 10.23 -1.31 -16.22
N ASP A 159 10.99 -0.45 -16.90
CA ASP A 159 11.32 0.88 -16.44
C ASP A 159 10.08 1.78 -16.25
N ARG A 160 9.03 1.56 -17.03
CA ARG A 160 7.74 2.26 -16.85
C ARG A 160 7.01 1.80 -15.61
N TYR A 161 7.00 0.49 -15.31
CA TYR A 161 6.37 -0.04 -14.10
C TYR A 161 7.15 0.35 -12.84
N GLU A 162 8.48 0.33 -12.89
CA GLU A 162 9.34 0.77 -11.80
C GLU A 162 9.09 2.24 -11.46
N ARG A 163 9.04 3.13 -12.47
CA ARG A 163 8.67 4.55 -12.27
C ARG A 163 7.28 4.73 -11.69
N LYS A 164 6.29 3.97 -12.15
CA LYS A 164 4.93 4.02 -11.63
C LYS A 164 4.84 3.53 -10.18
N ILE A 165 5.65 2.56 -9.82
CA ILE A 165 5.80 2.06 -8.45
C ILE A 165 6.47 3.12 -7.57
N ASP A 166 7.54 3.75 -8.03
CA ASP A 166 8.24 4.83 -7.34
C ASP A 166 7.34 6.06 -7.13
N ASP A 167 6.53 6.42 -8.12
CA ASP A 167 5.54 7.49 -8.02
C ASP A 167 4.48 7.19 -6.94
N LEU A 168 3.97 5.96 -6.87
CA LEU A 168 3.02 5.53 -5.84
C LEU A 168 3.67 5.50 -4.44
N GLU A 169 4.93 5.07 -4.32
CA GLU A 169 5.69 5.16 -3.07
C GLU A 169 5.91 6.62 -2.65
N GLY A 170 6.26 7.49 -3.58
CA GLY A 170 6.40 8.92 -3.33
C GLY A 170 5.12 9.57 -2.82
N GLU A 171 3.95 9.20 -3.37
CA GLU A 171 2.64 9.65 -2.88
C GLU A 171 2.35 9.15 -1.46
N VAL A 172 2.68 7.91 -1.14
CA VAL A 172 2.52 7.33 0.21
C VAL A 172 3.46 7.98 1.21
N GLU A 173 4.74 8.18 0.86
CA GLU A 173 5.73 8.86 1.71
C GLU A 173 5.38 10.34 1.93
N ALA A 174 4.92 11.05 0.90
CA ALA A 174 4.46 12.44 1.02
C ALA A 174 3.23 12.55 1.93
N TYR A 175 2.35 11.56 1.92
CA TYR A 175 1.21 11.46 2.82
C TYR A 175 1.65 11.24 4.27
N ASP A 176 2.59 10.33 4.53
CA ASP A 176 3.15 10.06 5.86
C ASP A 176 3.92 11.27 6.42
N LEU A 177 4.69 11.99 5.57
CA LEU A 177 5.37 13.22 5.94
C LEU A 177 4.38 14.35 6.24
N GLY A 178 3.30 14.46 5.48
CA GLY A 178 2.23 15.42 5.70
C GLY A 178 1.49 15.19 7.02
N GLN A 179 1.33 13.94 7.45
CA GLN A 179 0.76 13.59 8.75
C GLN A 179 1.70 13.91 9.93
N LYS A 180 3.00 13.65 9.76
CA LYS A 180 4.00 13.98 10.80
C LYS A 180 4.11 15.48 11.03
N THR A 181 4.10 16.29 9.98
CA THR A 181 4.13 17.76 10.10
C THR A 181 2.87 18.32 10.72
N LEU A 182 1.69 17.79 10.42
CA LEU A 182 0.43 18.16 11.08
C LEU A 182 0.38 17.76 12.55
N SER A 183 0.93 16.60 12.91
CA SER A 183 1.03 16.16 14.30
C SER A 183 2.04 16.96 15.10
N ASP A 184 3.13 17.42 14.48
CA ASP A 184 4.16 18.27 15.11
C ASP A 184 3.73 19.73 15.24
N GLU A 185 2.80 20.21 14.42
CA GLU A 185 2.23 21.56 14.50
C GLU A 185 1.07 21.67 15.51
N ILE A 186 0.46 20.54 15.91
CA ILE A 186 -0.65 20.48 16.88
C ILE A 186 -0.15 20.18 18.31
N GLY A 187 1.12 19.79 18.48
CA GLY A 187 1.79 19.62 19.78
C GLY A 187 2.37 20.93 20.26
#